data_67e0af00ade9f48a87822e86907b76c0
#
_entry.id   67e0af00ade9f48a87822e86907b76c0
#
_cell.length_a   1.000
_cell.length_b   1.000
_cell.length_c   1.000
_cell.angle_alpha   90.00
_cell.angle_beta   90.00
_cell.angle_gamma   90.00
#
_symmetry.space_group_name_H-M   'P 1'
#
loop_
_entity.id
_entity.type
_entity.pdbx_description
1 polymer ?
#
loop_
_entity_poly.entity_id
_entity_poly.type
_entity_poly.pdbx_seq_one_letter_code
_entity_poly.pdbx_strand_id
1 'polypeptide(L)'
;MNLQEKKDYVLENLHFVPEEEKKLFDFNFVCVLTRNSVGMESGKRASLEEVVSIIRGYHVRVDETLKRSVYNHYKAYNMMLKFLNENKDKKLTEEFLKDLHAELTNGILDSGGLYRNVNIQIKGSMHTPCDYVKVYDRMKKYFYDVNHTDKSPIENAAYAHLQLAKIHPFLDGNGRLARLMLDFFLIKDGFVPISIPAKRRLEYFDLLEEFKVNKNSVPFENFIDELLNKEYDRMIEMINRYKK
;
A
#
# COMPACT_ATOMS: atom_id res chain seq x y z
N MET A 1 -6.02 -23.69 9.38
CA MET A 1 -5.61 -22.58 10.29
C MET A 1 -6.40 -21.34 9.90
N ASN A 2 -6.99 -20.64 10.89
CA ASN A 2 -7.53 -19.31 10.69
C ASN A 2 -6.39 -18.28 10.58
N LEU A 3 -6.70 -17.00 10.30
CA LEU A 3 -5.70 -15.97 10.06
C LEU A 3 -4.76 -15.76 11.27
N GLN A 4 -5.31 -15.74 12.51
CA GLN A 4 -4.51 -15.59 13.72
C GLN A 4 -3.57 -16.78 13.94
N GLU A 5 -4.06 -18.00 13.77
CA GLU A 5 -3.24 -19.22 13.88
C GLU A 5 -2.10 -19.23 12.86
N LYS A 6 -2.33 -18.73 11.62
CA LYS A 6 -1.29 -18.58 10.59
C LYS A 6 -0.25 -17.55 10.99
N LYS A 7 -0.70 -16.40 11.51
CA LYS A 7 0.19 -15.34 12.02
C LYS A 7 1.10 -15.87 13.13
N ASP A 8 0.50 -16.53 14.12
CA ASP A 8 1.25 -17.09 15.25
C ASP A 8 2.24 -18.16 14.78
N TYR A 9 1.80 -19.06 13.89
CA TYR A 9 2.69 -20.08 13.30
C TYR A 9 3.91 -19.47 12.60
N VAL A 10 3.71 -18.40 11.80
CA VAL A 10 4.81 -17.71 11.13
C VAL A 10 5.75 -17.05 12.14
N LEU A 11 5.22 -16.34 13.14
CA LEU A 11 6.03 -15.69 14.17
C LEU A 11 6.91 -16.69 14.94
N GLU A 12 6.33 -17.84 15.31
CA GLU A 12 7.05 -18.88 16.05
C GLU A 12 8.10 -19.60 15.21
N ASN A 13 7.91 -19.73 13.90
CA ASN A 13 8.71 -20.63 13.07
C ASN A 13 9.59 -19.94 12.03
N LEU A 14 9.47 -18.62 11.83
CA LEU A 14 10.26 -17.89 10.83
C LEU A 14 11.78 -17.99 11.08
N HIS A 15 12.19 -18.25 12.32
CA HIS A 15 13.61 -18.42 12.68
C HIS A 15 14.28 -19.66 12.04
N PHE A 16 13.50 -20.66 11.58
CA PHE A 16 14.04 -21.80 10.85
C PHE A 16 14.50 -21.45 9.43
N VAL A 17 13.99 -20.35 8.86
CA VAL A 17 14.33 -19.93 7.49
C VAL A 17 15.68 -19.20 7.51
N PRO A 18 16.65 -19.58 6.64
CA PRO A 18 17.90 -18.85 6.50
C PRO A 18 17.69 -17.38 6.16
N GLU A 19 18.54 -16.50 6.68
CA GLU A 19 18.40 -15.06 6.50
C GLU A 19 18.45 -14.61 5.02
N GLU A 20 19.25 -15.29 4.20
CA GLU A 20 19.32 -14.99 2.76
C GLU A 20 18.01 -15.34 2.03
N GLU A 21 17.32 -16.39 2.46
CA GLU A 21 16.03 -16.76 1.90
C GLU A 21 14.91 -15.78 2.31
N LYS A 22 14.94 -15.28 3.56
CA LYS A 22 14.04 -14.21 4.00
C LYS A 22 14.23 -12.96 3.15
N LYS A 23 15.48 -12.51 2.98
CA LYS A 23 15.80 -11.34 2.13
C LYS A 23 15.34 -11.53 0.68
N LEU A 24 15.51 -12.73 0.14
CA LEU A 24 15.05 -13.03 -1.21
C LEU A 24 13.52 -13.03 -1.30
N PHE A 25 12.84 -13.59 -0.31
CA PHE A 25 11.38 -13.59 -0.22
C PHE A 25 10.85 -12.15 -0.16
N ASP A 26 11.40 -11.31 0.73
CA ASP A 26 11.02 -9.91 0.90
C ASP A 26 11.30 -9.08 -0.35
N PHE A 27 12.45 -9.30 -1.00
CA PHE A 27 12.77 -8.62 -2.26
C PHE A 27 11.79 -9.01 -3.38
N ASN A 28 11.46 -10.28 -3.51
CA ASN A 28 10.49 -10.75 -4.49
C ASN A 28 9.09 -10.21 -4.20
N PHE A 29 8.70 -10.17 -2.92
CA PHE A 29 7.43 -9.58 -2.51
C PHE A 29 7.34 -8.10 -2.92
N VAL A 30 8.34 -7.27 -2.59
CA VAL A 30 8.30 -5.84 -2.90
C VAL A 30 8.32 -5.57 -4.41
N CYS A 31 8.98 -6.42 -5.20
CA CYS A 31 8.92 -6.34 -6.66
C CYS A 31 7.49 -6.60 -7.19
N VAL A 32 6.81 -7.62 -6.67
CA VAL A 32 5.42 -7.93 -7.03
C VAL A 32 4.47 -6.83 -6.56
N LEU A 33 4.62 -6.35 -5.33
CA LEU A 33 3.86 -5.23 -4.76
C LEU A 33 3.97 -3.98 -5.65
N THR A 34 5.19 -3.59 -5.97
CA THR A 34 5.49 -2.43 -6.82
C THR A 34 4.89 -2.56 -8.20
N ARG A 35 5.09 -3.72 -8.85
CA ARG A 35 4.51 -4.02 -10.17
C ARG A 35 2.99 -3.89 -10.18
N ASN A 36 2.33 -4.48 -9.18
CA ASN A 36 0.89 -4.46 -9.07
C ASN A 36 0.37 -3.05 -8.78
N SER A 37 0.96 -2.36 -7.81
CA SER A 37 0.54 -1.02 -7.40
C SER A 37 0.69 0.02 -8.52
N VAL A 38 1.81 0.02 -9.23
CA VAL A 38 2.03 0.92 -10.38
C VAL A 38 1.12 0.56 -11.56
N GLY A 39 1.00 -0.75 -11.86
CA GLY A 39 0.15 -1.23 -12.96
C GLY A 39 -1.35 -1.04 -12.74
N MET A 40 -1.79 -0.80 -11.49
CA MET A 40 -3.18 -0.50 -11.15
C MET A 40 -3.64 0.84 -11.74
N GLU A 41 -2.76 1.85 -11.75
CA GLU A 41 -3.08 3.22 -12.13
C GLU A 41 -3.01 3.45 -13.65
N SER A 42 -1.89 3.10 -14.27
CA SER A 42 -1.56 3.53 -15.63
C SER A 42 -2.14 2.65 -16.74
N GLY A 43 -2.59 1.43 -16.42
CA GLY A 43 -2.91 0.41 -17.42
C GLY A 43 -1.69 -0.13 -18.17
N LYS A 44 -0.54 0.57 -18.13
CA LYS A 44 0.76 0.08 -18.60
C LYS A 44 1.44 -0.70 -17.47
N ARG A 45 1.93 -1.90 -17.76
CA ARG A 45 2.55 -2.76 -16.75
C ARG A 45 3.94 -3.13 -17.18
N ALA A 46 4.91 -2.90 -16.34
CA ALA A 46 6.21 -3.53 -16.47
C ALA A 46 6.07 -5.05 -16.18
N SER A 47 6.86 -5.86 -16.85
CA SER A 47 7.05 -7.27 -16.45
C SER A 47 7.75 -7.33 -15.09
N LEU A 48 7.72 -8.48 -14.43
CA LEU A 48 8.44 -8.63 -13.15
C LEU A 48 9.95 -8.49 -13.34
N GLU A 49 10.48 -8.99 -14.46
CA GLU A 49 11.90 -8.88 -14.83
C GLU A 49 12.31 -7.42 -15.04
N GLU A 50 11.47 -6.62 -15.70
CA GLU A 50 11.70 -5.18 -15.86
C GLU A 50 11.69 -4.45 -14.52
N VAL A 51 10.75 -4.77 -13.62
CA VAL A 51 10.70 -4.20 -12.26
C VAL A 51 11.98 -4.53 -11.48
N VAL A 52 12.40 -5.79 -11.46
CA VAL A 52 13.65 -6.23 -10.83
C VAL A 52 14.84 -5.48 -11.40
N SER A 53 14.91 -5.36 -12.73
CA SER A 53 16.00 -4.67 -13.42
C SER A 53 16.04 -3.18 -13.09
N ILE A 54 14.88 -2.50 -13.06
CA ILE A 54 14.77 -1.09 -12.67
C ILE A 54 15.25 -0.89 -11.22
N ILE A 55 14.78 -1.73 -10.29
CA ILE A 55 15.16 -1.63 -8.88
C ILE A 55 16.67 -1.86 -8.68
N ARG A 56 17.27 -2.75 -9.45
CA ARG A 56 18.72 -3.03 -9.42
C ARG A 56 19.57 -2.03 -10.21
N GLY A 57 18.95 -1.04 -10.87
CA GLY A 57 19.66 -0.02 -11.64
C GLY A 57 20.15 -0.47 -13.01
N TYR A 58 19.63 -1.59 -13.52
CA TYR A 58 19.97 -2.04 -14.88
C TYR A 58 19.20 -1.25 -15.94
N HIS A 59 19.77 -1.19 -17.15
CA HIS A 59 19.12 -0.54 -18.27
C HIS A 59 17.92 -1.36 -18.75
N VAL A 60 16.75 -0.71 -18.87
CA VAL A 60 15.50 -1.32 -19.34
C VAL A 60 14.85 -0.41 -20.38
N ARG A 61 14.33 -0.99 -21.45
CA ARG A 61 13.60 -0.27 -22.50
C ARG A 61 12.11 -0.17 -22.16
N VAL A 62 11.77 0.73 -21.27
CA VAL A 62 10.40 1.06 -20.89
C VAL A 62 10.21 2.57 -20.91
N ASP A 63 8.96 3.01 -20.92
CA ASP A 63 8.59 4.42 -20.77
C ASP A 63 9.24 5.03 -19.50
N GLU A 64 9.83 6.21 -19.63
CA GLU A 64 10.58 6.84 -18.52
C GLU A 64 9.69 7.15 -17.31
N THR A 65 8.42 7.54 -17.54
CA THR A 65 7.46 7.79 -16.47
C THR A 65 7.13 6.48 -15.73
N LEU A 66 6.97 5.37 -16.46
CA LEU A 66 6.77 4.06 -15.86
C LEU A 66 7.98 3.62 -15.06
N LYS A 67 9.20 3.80 -15.59
CA LYS A 67 10.45 3.50 -14.88
C LYS A 67 10.57 4.28 -13.58
N ARG A 68 10.31 5.60 -13.62
CA ARG A 68 10.29 6.45 -12.42
C ARG A 68 9.23 5.99 -11.43
N SER A 69 8.01 5.72 -11.89
CA SER A 69 6.92 5.25 -11.04
C SER A 69 7.27 3.95 -10.30
N VAL A 70 7.94 3.01 -10.97
CA VAL A 70 8.41 1.75 -10.36
C VAL A 70 9.48 2.04 -9.31
N TYR A 71 10.51 2.81 -9.67
CA TYR A 71 11.62 3.09 -8.76
C TYR A 71 11.19 3.90 -7.54
N ASN A 72 10.36 4.94 -7.75
CA ASN A 72 9.82 5.77 -6.68
C ASN A 72 8.92 4.97 -5.73
N HIS A 73 8.09 4.07 -6.26
CA HIS A 73 7.24 3.21 -5.42
C HIS A 73 8.09 2.29 -4.52
N TYR A 74 9.14 1.68 -5.08
CA TYR A 74 10.09 0.88 -4.31
C TYR A 74 10.77 1.70 -3.20
N LYS A 75 11.23 2.92 -3.51
CA LYS A 75 11.84 3.82 -2.54
C LYS A 75 10.86 4.24 -1.44
N ALA A 76 9.64 4.63 -1.81
CA ALA A 76 8.61 5.02 -0.86
C ALA A 76 8.22 3.86 0.08
N TYR A 77 8.14 2.62 -0.42
CA TYR A 77 7.91 1.45 0.41
C TYR A 77 9.04 1.23 1.42
N ASN A 78 10.30 1.30 1.00
CA ASN A 78 11.44 1.18 1.93
C ASN A 78 11.51 2.33 2.94
N MET A 79 11.16 3.56 2.53
CA MET A 79 11.05 4.71 3.41
C MET A 79 9.97 4.46 4.49
N MET A 80 8.84 3.88 4.11
CA MET A 80 7.78 3.48 5.02
C MET A 80 8.25 2.42 6.03
N LEU A 81 8.94 1.39 5.58
CA LEU A 81 9.50 0.36 6.48
C LEU A 81 10.53 0.95 7.45
N LYS A 82 11.41 1.82 6.96
CA LYS A 82 12.39 2.51 7.80
C LYS A 82 11.69 3.34 8.88
N PHE A 83 10.68 4.12 8.51
CA PHE A 83 9.88 4.92 9.45
C PHE A 83 9.26 4.04 10.55
N LEU A 84 8.64 2.92 10.17
CA LEU A 84 8.01 1.99 11.13
C LEU A 84 9.01 1.33 12.07
N ASN A 85 10.25 1.11 11.64
CA ASN A 85 11.30 0.52 12.47
C ASN A 85 11.93 1.54 13.44
N GLU A 86 12.08 2.79 13.02
CA GLU A 86 12.76 3.84 13.79
C GLU A 86 11.84 4.56 14.77
N ASN A 87 10.53 4.60 14.51
CA ASN A 87 9.57 5.35 15.33
C ASN A 87 8.80 4.43 16.29
N LYS A 88 9.08 4.56 17.58
CA LYS A 88 8.46 3.74 18.66
C LYS A 88 6.94 3.82 18.68
N ASP A 89 6.39 5.02 18.52
CA ASP A 89 4.94 5.24 18.58
C ASP A 89 4.22 4.81 17.30
N LYS A 90 4.95 4.64 16.19
CA LYS A 90 4.42 4.26 14.88
C LYS A 90 3.15 5.04 14.48
N LYS A 91 3.04 6.31 14.92
CA LYS A 91 1.93 7.19 14.55
C LYS A 91 2.17 7.77 13.17
N LEU A 92 1.13 7.72 12.33
CA LEU A 92 1.17 8.37 11.04
C LEU A 92 1.06 9.88 11.21
N THR A 93 2.07 10.63 10.76
CA THR A 93 2.06 12.10 10.76
C THR A 93 1.73 12.65 9.38
N GLU A 94 1.22 13.89 9.35
CA GLU A 94 0.97 14.60 8.08
C GLU A 94 2.25 14.79 7.28
N GLU A 95 3.33 15.18 7.96
CA GLU A 95 4.65 15.37 7.37
C GLU A 95 5.12 14.10 6.66
N PHE A 96 5.11 12.99 7.38
CA PHE A 96 5.55 11.71 6.81
C PHE A 96 4.70 11.24 5.63
N LEU A 97 3.37 11.43 5.68
CA LEU A 97 2.50 11.10 4.56
C LEU A 97 2.81 11.97 3.33
N LYS A 98 3.10 13.26 3.53
CA LYS A 98 3.51 14.18 2.47
C LYS A 98 4.86 13.81 1.87
N ASP A 99 5.82 13.41 2.70
CA ASP A 99 7.13 12.96 2.26
C ASP A 99 7.04 11.67 1.42
N LEU A 100 6.22 10.71 1.86
CA LEU A 100 5.93 9.51 1.05
C LEU A 100 5.30 9.86 -0.30
N HIS A 101 4.37 10.80 -0.32
CA HIS A 101 3.77 11.24 -1.57
C HIS A 101 4.79 11.95 -2.48
N ALA A 102 5.65 12.80 -1.91
CA ALA A 102 6.72 13.45 -2.66
C ALA A 102 7.67 12.42 -3.28
N GLU A 103 8.07 11.38 -2.53
CA GLU A 103 8.90 10.29 -3.08
C GLU A 103 8.17 9.52 -4.18
N LEU A 104 6.88 9.17 -3.99
CA LEU A 104 6.09 8.46 -5.00
C LEU A 104 5.99 9.20 -6.34
N THR A 105 6.00 10.52 -6.28
CA THR A 105 5.77 11.41 -7.44
C THR A 105 7.02 12.16 -7.91
N ASN A 106 8.17 11.84 -7.34
CA ASN A 106 9.46 12.50 -7.61
C ASN A 106 9.81 12.44 -9.12
N GLY A 107 10.01 13.63 -9.73
CA GLY A 107 10.28 13.76 -11.15
C GLY A 107 9.11 13.36 -12.08
N ILE A 108 7.90 13.21 -11.53
CA ILE A 108 6.65 12.94 -12.25
C ILE A 108 5.67 14.09 -12.05
N LEU A 109 5.59 14.64 -10.83
CA LEU A 109 4.68 15.71 -10.45
C LEU A 109 5.43 16.79 -9.66
N ASP A 110 5.37 18.03 -10.12
CA ASP A 110 6.08 19.16 -9.46
C ASP A 110 5.50 19.49 -8.07
N SER A 111 4.22 19.18 -7.84
CA SER A 111 3.53 19.41 -6.57
C SER A 111 3.61 18.20 -5.61
N GLY A 112 4.65 17.37 -5.73
CA GLY A 112 4.86 16.24 -4.82
C GLY A 112 4.83 16.65 -3.35
N GLY A 113 4.04 15.97 -2.52
CA GLY A 113 3.85 16.30 -1.10
C GLY A 113 2.88 17.45 -0.80
N LEU A 114 2.40 18.19 -1.80
CA LEU A 114 1.46 19.29 -1.61
C LEU A 114 0.02 18.86 -1.86
N TYR A 115 -0.88 19.20 -0.93
CA TYR A 115 -2.31 18.99 -1.16
C TYR A 115 -2.79 19.82 -2.35
N ARG A 116 -3.76 19.28 -3.07
CA ARG A 116 -4.35 19.95 -4.22
C ARG A 116 -5.03 21.25 -3.83
N ASN A 117 -4.90 22.23 -4.70
CA ASN A 117 -5.50 23.55 -4.59
C ASN A 117 -6.61 23.78 -5.64
N VAL A 118 -7.07 22.69 -6.26
CA VAL A 118 -8.15 22.69 -7.26
C VAL A 118 -9.09 21.51 -7.02
N ASN A 119 -10.31 21.63 -7.52
CA ASN A 119 -11.25 20.54 -7.54
C ASN A 119 -10.90 19.53 -8.65
N ILE A 120 -11.06 18.26 -8.36
CA ILE A 120 -10.74 17.17 -9.26
C ILE A 120 -11.89 16.19 -9.36
N GLN A 121 -11.86 15.35 -10.38
CA GLN A 121 -12.73 14.20 -10.55
C GLN A 121 -11.88 12.93 -10.66
N ILE A 122 -12.34 11.85 -10.06
CA ILE A 122 -11.69 10.54 -10.19
C ILE A 122 -12.28 9.84 -11.41
N LYS A 123 -11.44 9.57 -12.41
CA LYS A 123 -11.88 8.91 -13.65
C LYS A 123 -12.52 7.55 -13.35
N GLY A 124 -13.76 7.37 -13.80
CA GLY A 124 -14.49 6.12 -13.63
C GLY A 124 -15.14 5.93 -12.24
N SER A 125 -15.11 6.94 -11.36
CA SER A 125 -15.77 6.92 -10.06
C SER A 125 -17.05 7.76 -10.10
N MET A 126 -18.10 7.29 -9.44
CA MET A 126 -19.32 8.07 -9.19
C MET A 126 -19.14 9.06 -8.04
N HIS A 127 -18.11 8.85 -7.20
CA HIS A 127 -17.79 9.75 -6.10
C HIS A 127 -17.01 10.97 -6.58
N THR A 128 -17.45 12.16 -6.18
CA THR A 128 -16.68 13.40 -6.31
C THR A 128 -15.94 13.67 -4.99
N PRO A 129 -14.60 13.79 -5.01
CA PRO A 129 -13.84 14.19 -3.82
C PRO A 129 -14.32 15.52 -3.26
N CYS A 130 -14.05 15.76 -1.97
CA CYS A 130 -14.42 17.00 -1.31
C CYS A 130 -13.83 18.23 -2.04
N ASP A 131 -14.47 19.38 -1.89
CA ASP A 131 -13.91 20.65 -2.35
C ASP A 131 -12.47 20.83 -1.80
N TYR A 132 -11.57 21.38 -2.62
CA TYR A 132 -10.15 21.50 -2.27
C TYR A 132 -9.94 22.33 -0.99
N VAL A 133 -10.76 23.34 -0.73
CA VAL A 133 -10.68 24.14 0.50
C VAL A 133 -10.93 23.32 1.76
N LYS A 134 -11.59 22.16 1.66
CA LYS A 134 -11.88 21.25 2.76
C LYS A 134 -10.86 20.13 2.92
N VAL A 135 -9.87 20.02 2.01
CA VAL A 135 -8.90 18.92 2.04
C VAL A 135 -8.12 18.93 3.35
N TYR A 136 -7.65 20.10 3.78
CA TYR A 136 -6.85 20.20 5.00
C TYR A 136 -7.62 19.71 6.24
N ASP A 137 -8.86 20.16 6.44
CA ASP A 137 -9.70 19.72 7.56
C ASP A 137 -10.01 18.21 7.50
N ARG A 138 -10.26 17.70 6.29
CA ARG A 138 -10.47 16.25 6.10
C ARG A 138 -9.23 15.44 6.42
N MET A 139 -8.05 15.92 6.05
CA MET A 139 -6.79 15.24 6.37
C MET A 139 -6.46 15.33 7.87
N LYS A 140 -6.72 16.47 8.52
CA LYS A 140 -6.59 16.60 9.98
C LYS A 140 -7.45 15.55 10.72
N LYS A 141 -8.71 15.41 10.29
CA LYS A 141 -9.60 14.37 10.84
C LYS A 141 -9.09 12.97 10.53
N TYR A 142 -8.60 12.73 9.31
CA TYR A 142 -8.02 11.44 8.91
C TYR A 142 -6.89 10.99 9.83
N PHE A 143 -5.90 11.87 10.10
CA PHE A 143 -4.80 11.56 11.01
C PHE A 143 -5.26 11.28 12.43
N TYR A 144 -6.26 12.01 12.91
CA TYR A 144 -6.85 11.73 14.21
C TYR A 144 -7.49 10.36 14.23
N ASP A 145 -8.37 10.06 13.27
CA ASP A 145 -9.14 8.82 13.23
C ASP A 145 -8.23 7.58 13.13
N VAL A 146 -7.21 7.59 12.27
CA VAL A 146 -6.33 6.43 12.07
C VAL A 146 -5.34 6.18 13.20
N ASN A 147 -5.03 7.21 13.99
CA ASN A 147 -4.11 7.08 15.12
C ASN A 147 -4.81 6.89 16.47
N HIS A 148 -6.14 7.14 16.55
CA HIS A 148 -6.93 7.04 17.77
C HIS A 148 -8.22 6.28 17.46
N THR A 149 -8.15 4.97 17.39
CA THR A 149 -9.26 4.12 16.97
C THR A 149 -9.37 2.86 17.82
N ASP A 150 -10.61 2.43 18.05
CA ASP A 150 -10.94 1.15 18.70
C ASP A 150 -11.21 0.04 17.67
N LYS A 151 -10.97 0.31 16.38
CA LYS A 151 -11.12 -0.68 15.30
C LYS A 151 -10.08 -1.78 15.44
N SER A 152 -10.45 -2.97 14.98
CA SER A 152 -9.47 -4.04 14.79
C SER A 152 -8.37 -3.62 13.80
N PRO A 153 -7.20 -4.26 13.82
CA PRO A 153 -6.10 -3.95 12.90
C PRO A 153 -6.51 -3.93 11.43
N ILE A 154 -7.29 -4.92 10.99
CA ILE A 154 -7.75 -5.02 9.59
C ILE A 154 -8.74 -3.90 9.26
N GLU A 155 -9.70 -3.63 10.14
CA GLU A 155 -10.65 -2.53 9.98
C GLU A 155 -9.94 -1.17 9.91
N ASN A 156 -8.91 -0.95 10.74
CA ASN A 156 -8.15 0.31 10.72
C ASN A 156 -7.33 0.45 9.43
N ALA A 157 -6.66 -0.61 9.00
CA ALA A 157 -5.92 -0.63 7.75
C ALA A 157 -6.84 -0.38 6.53
N ALA A 158 -8.02 -1.03 6.51
CA ALA A 158 -9.05 -0.81 5.51
C ALA A 158 -9.53 0.64 5.53
N TYR A 159 -9.86 1.18 6.70
CA TYR A 159 -10.31 2.56 6.86
C TYR A 159 -9.26 3.56 6.38
N ALA A 160 -7.99 3.38 6.77
CA ALA A 160 -6.90 4.25 6.37
C ALA A 160 -6.76 4.31 4.84
N HIS A 161 -6.81 3.16 4.19
CA HIS A 161 -6.78 3.06 2.73
C HIS A 161 -7.99 3.73 2.06
N LEU A 162 -9.19 3.29 2.44
CA LEU A 162 -10.45 3.71 1.84
C LEU A 162 -10.70 5.21 2.03
N GLN A 163 -10.43 5.73 3.22
CA GLN A 163 -10.66 7.13 3.55
C GLN A 163 -9.68 8.05 2.80
N LEU A 164 -8.40 7.67 2.69
CA LEU A 164 -7.43 8.42 1.90
C LEU A 164 -7.80 8.45 0.42
N ALA A 165 -8.19 7.28 -0.13
CA ALA A 165 -8.66 7.17 -1.51
C ALA A 165 -9.94 7.99 -1.77
N LYS A 166 -10.81 8.15 -0.75
CA LYS A 166 -12.04 8.96 -0.81
C LYS A 166 -11.77 10.47 -0.74
N ILE A 167 -10.90 10.91 0.18
CA ILE A 167 -10.52 12.34 0.30
C ILE A 167 -9.79 12.79 -0.96
N HIS A 168 -8.90 11.93 -1.48
CA HIS A 168 -8.09 12.17 -2.68
C HIS A 168 -7.33 13.50 -2.59
N PRO A 169 -6.43 13.63 -1.59
CA PRO A 169 -5.90 14.94 -1.20
C PRO A 169 -4.88 15.55 -2.17
N PHE A 170 -4.31 14.78 -3.08
CA PHE A 170 -3.27 15.22 -4.02
C PHE A 170 -3.79 15.25 -5.47
N LEU A 171 -3.03 15.88 -6.37
CA LEU A 171 -3.37 15.93 -7.80
C LEU A 171 -3.25 14.57 -8.50
N ASP A 172 -2.24 13.78 -8.12
CA ASP A 172 -2.00 12.41 -8.62
C ASP A 172 -1.34 11.56 -7.51
N GLY A 173 -1.16 10.26 -7.73
CA GLY A 173 -0.47 9.35 -6.79
C GLY A 173 -1.29 8.88 -5.58
N ASN A 174 -2.53 9.35 -5.43
CA ASN A 174 -3.38 9.02 -4.28
C ASN A 174 -3.64 7.51 -4.13
N GLY A 175 -3.84 6.79 -5.22
CA GLY A 175 -4.06 5.34 -5.17
C GLY A 175 -2.83 4.57 -4.70
N ARG A 176 -1.64 4.92 -5.20
CA ARG A 176 -0.36 4.34 -4.76
C ARG A 176 -0.11 4.61 -3.29
N LEU A 177 -0.32 5.85 -2.85
CA LEU A 177 -0.18 6.25 -1.46
C LEU A 177 -1.20 5.52 -0.55
N ALA A 178 -2.45 5.41 -0.97
CA ALA A 178 -3.47 4.69 -0.20
C ALA A 178 -3.10 3.22 0.01
N ARG A 179 -2.55 2.55 -1.01
CA ARG A 179 -2.05 1.17 -0.88
C ARG A 179 -0.84 1.05 0.05
N LEU A 180 0.06 2.04 0.06
CA LEU A 180 1.12 2.09 1.07
C LEU A 180 0.57 2.31 2.48
N MET A 181 -0.49 3.11 2.66
CA MET A 181 -1.12 3.30 3.97
C MET A 181 -1.85 2.04 4.46
N LEU A 182 -2.39 1.22 3.56
CA LEU A 182 -2.90 -0.10 3.91
C LEU A 182 -1.79 -0.94 4.56
N ASP A 183 -0.65 -1.07 3.88
CA ASP A 183 0.49 -1.84 4.38
C ASP A 183 1.11 -1.22 5.63
N PHE A 184 1.15 0.11 5.72
CA PHE A 184 1.62 0.82 6.91
C PHE A 184 0.87 0.36 8.18
N PHE A 185 -0.46 0.35 8.13
CA PHE A 185 -1.26 -0.02 9.29
C PHE A 185 -1.25 -1.54 9.54
N LEU A 186 -1.19 -2.38 8.52
CA LEU A 186 -1.01 -3.81 8.69
C LEU A 186 0.31 -4.13 9.39
N ILE A 187 1.43 -3.58 8.91
CA ILE A 187 2.76 -3.82 9.49
C ILE A 187 2.86 -3.23 10.91
N LYS A 188 2.33 -2.02 11.11
CA LYS A 188 2.28 -1.39 12.44
C LYS A 188 1.66 -2.31 13.49
N ASP A 189 0.59 -3.01 13.13
CA ASP A 189 -0.16 -3.88 14.01
C ASP A 189 0.30 -5.36 13.95
N GLY A 190 1.51 -5.58 13.38
CA GLY A 190 2.20 -6.87 13.38
C GLY A 190 1.66 -7.89 12.37
N PHE A 191 0.92 -7.43 11.35
CA PHE A 191 0.58 -8.24 10.19
C PHE A 191 1.65 -8.10 9.10
N VAL A 192 1.64 -9.03 8.16
CA VAL A 192 2.48 -8.92 6.96
C VAL A 192 1.85 -7.94 5.96
N PRO A 193 2.65 -7.27 5.11
CA PRO A 193 2.12 -6.46 4.02
C PRO A 193 1.43 -7.34 2.97
N ILE A 194 0.54 -6.75 2.18
CA ILE A 194 -0.19 -7.45 1.12
C ILE A 194 -0.06 -6.74 -0.22
N SER A 195 -0.03 -7.52 -1.29
CA SER A 195 -0.06 -6.99 -2.65
C SER A 195 -1.45 -7.19 -3.27
N ILE A 196 -2.14 -6.11 -3.65
CA ILE A 196 -3.40 -6.21 -4.40
C ILE A 196 -3.08 -6.58 -5.85
N PRO A 197 -3.48 -7.78 -6.34
CA PRO A 197 -3.13 -8.20 -7.67
C PRO A 197 -3.76 -7.32 -8.75
N ALA A 198 -2.97 -6.82 -9.68
CA ALA A 198 -3.47 -5.95 -10.74
C ALA A 198 -4.50 -6.63 -11.67
N LYS A 199 -4.57 -7.98 -11.69
CA LYS A 199 -5.63 -8.73 -12.38
C LYS A 199 -7.01 -8.58 -11.70
N ARG A 200 -7.05 -8.24 -10.41
CA ARG A 200 -8.28 -7.97 -9.64
C ARG A 200 -8.65 -6.47 -9.63
N ARG A 201 -8.14 -5.70 -10.60
CA ARG A 201 -8.31 -4.24 -10.66
C ARG A 201 -9.78 -3.80 -10.64
N LEU A 202 -10.65 -4.45 -11.40
CA LEU A 202 -12.07 -4.09 -11.46
C LEU A 202 -12.74 -4.32 -10.10
N GLU A 203 -12.58 -5.50 -9.54
CA GLU A 203 -13.07 -5.83 -8.20
C GLU A 203 -12.58 -4.83 -7.14
N TYR A 204 -11.29 -4.52 -7.16
CA TYR A 204 -10.72 -3.54 -6.24
C TYR A 204 -11.37 -2.16 -6.37
N PHE A 205 -11.64 -1.67 -7.59
CA PHE A 205 -12.31 -0.39 -7.77
C PHE A 205 -13.79 -0.44 -7.37
N ASP A 206 -14.49 -1.54 -7.59
CA ASP A 206 -15.86 -1.72 -7.13
C ASP A 206 -15.95 -1.66 -5.59
N LEU A 207 -15.00 -2.26 -4.89
CA LEU A 207 -14.88 -2.17 -3.42
C LEU A 207 -14.63 -0.72 -2.93
N LEU A 208 -13.81 0.05 -3.67
CA LEU A 208 -13.62 1.47 -3.37
C LEU A 208 -14.91 2.28 -3.58
N GLU A 209 -15.65 2.01 -4.66
CA GLU A 209 -16.93 2.70 -4.92
C GLU A 209 -17.97 2.33 -3.86
N GLU A 210 -18.06 1.08 -3.43
CA GLU A 210 -18.94 0.65 -2.35
C GLU A 210 -18.72 1.48 -1.08
N PHE A 211 -17.47 1.67 -0.68
CA PHE A 211 -17.18 2.53 0.47
C PHE A 211 -17.46 4.01 0.21
N LYS A 212 -17.11 4.52 -0.96
CA LYS A 212 -17.27 5.95 -1.26
C LYS A 212 -18.73 6.36 -1.30
N VAL A 213 -19.61 5.52 -1.88
CA VAL A 213 -21.03 5.78 -2.06
C VAL A 213 -21.82 5.32 -0.84
N ASN A 214 -21.71 4.06 -0.44
CA ASN A 214 -22.53 3.41 0.58
C ASN A 214 -21.92 3.44 1.98
N LYS A 215 -20.65 3.87 2.11
CA LYS A 215 -19.87 3.88 3.37
C LYS A 215 -19.70 2.48 3.98
N ASN A 216 -19.83 1.43 3.18
CA ASN A 216 -19.67 0.05 3.60
C ASN A 216 -18.21 -0.41 3.36
N SER A 217 -17.45 -0.64 4.42
CA SER A 217 -16.05 -1.12 4.36
C SER A 217 -15.92 -2.63 4.42
N VAL A 218 -16.95 -3.35 4.88
CA VAL A 218 -16.89 -4.79 5.14
C VAL A 218 -16.44 -5.62 3.92
N PRO A 219 -16.90 -5.37 2.70
CA PRO A 219 -16.40 -6.12 1.54
C PRO A 219 -14.91 -5.92 1.30
N PHE A 220 -14.37 -4.72 1.57
CA PHE A 220 -12.94 -4.45 1.44
C PHE A 220 -12.11 -5.08 2.58
N GLU A 221 -12.64 -5.14 3.79
CA GLU A 221 -12.03 -5.83 4.93
C GLU A 221 -11.92 -7.35 4.64
N ASN A 222 -12.98 -7.96 4.12
CA ASN A 222 -12.94 -9.36 3.69
C ASN A 222 -11.91 -9.61 2.57
N PHE A 223 -11.78 -8.65 1.65
CA PHE A 223 -10.77 -8.71 0.60
C PHE A 223 -9.35 -8.66 1.15
N ILE A 224 -9.10 -7.82 2.17
CA ILE A 224 -7.80 -7.76 2.87
C ILE A 224 -7.53 -9.08 3.60
N ASP A 225 -8.52 -9.61 4.33
CA ASP A 225 -8.39 -10.89 5.04
C ASP A 225 -8.02 -12.04 4.08
N GLU A 226 -8.67 -12.11 2.92
CA GLU A 226 -8.32 -13.08 1.87
C GLU A 226 -6.85 -12.93 1.40
N LEU A 227 -6.40 -11.70 1.19
CA LEU A 227 -5.01 -11.45 0.73
C LEU A 227 -3.99 -11.75 1.82
N LEU A 228 -4.27 -11.42 3.08
CA LEU A 228 -3.45 -11.78 4.23
C LEU A 228 -3.32 -13.29 4.37
N ASN A 229 -4.44 -14.02 4.28
CA ASN A 229 -4.43 -15.49 4.33
C ASN A 229 -3.51 -16.08 3.26
N LYS A 230 -3.56 -15.57 2.04
CA LYS A 230 -2.69 -16.02 0.94
C LYS A 230 -1.20 -15.71 1.20
N GLU A 231 -0.91 -14.54 1.76
CA GLU A 231 0.48 -14.17 2.03
C GLU A 231 1.06 -15.01 3.18
N TYR A 232 0.28 -15.26 4.24
CA TYR A 232 0.70 -16.19 5.29
C TYR A 232 0.87 -17.61 4.78
N ASP A 233 0.01 -18.11 3.89
CA ASP A 233 0.17 -19.44 3.29
C ASP A 233 1.51 -19.56 2.53
N ARG A 234 1.92 -18.53 1.79
CA ARG A 234 3.22 -18.48 1.10
C ARG A 234 4.40 -18.50 2.09
N MET A 235 4.28 -17.78 3.21
CA MET A 235 5.31 -17.80 4.26
C MET A 235 5.39 -19.16 4.95
N ILE A 236 4.25 -19.79 5.24
CA ILE A 236 4.17 -21.13 5.82
C ILE A 236 4.81 -22.16 4.87
N GLU A 237 4.53 -22.07 3.57
CA GLU A 237 5.18 -22.93 2.57
C GLU A 237 6.70 -22.74 2.57
N MET A 238 7.19 -21.51 2.67
CA MET A 238 8.62 -21.22 2.79
C MET A 238 9.20 -21.84 4.06
N ILE A 239 8.57 -21.63 5.23
CA ILE A 239 9.02 -22.16 6.51
C ILE A 239 9.10 -23.67 6.47
N ASN A 240 8.09 -24.35 5.94
CA ASN A 240 8.00 -25.80 5.90
C ASN A 240 9.09 -26.48 5.04
N ARG A 241 9.78 -25.73 4.15
CA ARG A 241 10.95 -26.23 3.42
C ARG A 241 12.19 -26.35 4.30
N TYR A 242 12.26 -25.60 5.39
CA TYR A 242 13.42 -25.52 6.30
C TYR A 242 13.15 -26.12 7.68
N LYS A 243 11.89 -26.19 8.09
CA LYS A 243 11.47 -26.83 9.34
C LYS A 243 11.38 -28.34 9.11
N LYS A 244 12.44 -29.05 9.49
CA LYS A 244 12.50 -30.53 9.47
C LYS A 244 11.96 -31.10 10.77
#